data_a2342b79562d9c8f1e3db42379ccd768
#
_entry.id   a2342b79562d9c8f1e3db42379ccd768
#
_cell.length_a   1.000
_cell.length_b   1.000
_cell.length_c   1.000
_cell.angle_alpha   90.00
_cell.angle_beta   90.00
_cell.angle_gamma   90.00
#
_symmetry.space_group_name_H-M   'P 1'
#
loop_
_entity.id
_entity.type
_entity.pdbx_description
1 polymer ?
#
loop_
_entity_poly.entity_id
_entity_poly.type
_entity_poly.pdbx_seq_one_letter_code
_entity_poly.pdbx_strand_id
1 'polypeptide(L)'
;LDQDVENRVSIGIVPYNGQVNLPEYLQQQFTRVDDHGVENVNCFDLPGTTYGSLTLSQTIGLPVTAHADTFTGQSSTAYVEPTNANALPRVTNQWCPPYSNPRGDGVASTNFVRAPTNDRAQLKAHINGLVAVGATSINAGMKWGMSLLDPSSRPLYGAMIANGQTPAYFTNRPFAYGDRDAMKIVVLMTDGEHFAEERVNEGYRAGQAPIWRNPSDGRYSVYQDRANTSYDYYYPHANSWNRSPYGDNNAARQTWPQIWTNLRVSYVARQFMARPNGNSTTAYNDAMNALRSRTPIQTMDSQLQQVCGEAHNRNVLIYGIAFEAPINGRTQIEQCASSPAHYFNAQGLEIRTAFRAIATNITQLKLTQ
;
A
#
# COMPACT_ATOMS: atom_id res chain seq x y z
N LEU A 1 -18.98 -19.99 11.09
CA LEU A 1 -19.37 -20.49 9.74
C LEU A 1 -19.98 -21.90 9.78
N ASP A 2 -19.54 -22.77 10.67
CA ASP A 2 -20.07 -24.15 10.73
C ASP A 2 -21.59 -24.24 11.04
N GLN A 3 -22.20 -23.16 11.56
CA GLN A 3 -23.62 -23.04 11.84
C GLN A 3 -24.39 -22.18 10.80
N ASP A 4 -23.69 -21.73 9.74
CA ASP A 4 -24.26 -20.87 8.70
C ASP A 4 -24.84 -21.72 7.53
N VAL A 5 -25.84 -22.51 7.84
CA VAL A 5 -26.50 -23.40 6.85
C VAL A 5 -27.23 -22.65 5.71
N GLU A 6 -27.47 -21.36 5.88
CA GLU A 6 -28.19 -20.53 4.90
C GLU A 6 -27.28 -19.59 4.12
N ASN A 7 -25.98 -19.74 4.24
CA ASN A 7 -24.98 -18.90 3.56
C ASN A 7 -25.16 -17.38 3.83
N ARG A 8 -25.57 -17.03 5.04
CA ARG A 8 -25.84 -15.64 5.45
C ARG A 8 -24.55 -14.87 5.72
N VAL A 9 -23.48 -15.54 6.16
CA VAL A 9 -22.21 -14.92 6.52
C VAL A 9 -21.28 -14.87 5.32
N SER A 10 -20.66 -13.71 5.05
CA SER A 10 -19.53 -13.58 4.15
C SER A 10 -18.40 -12.84 4.86
N ILE A 11 -17.18 -13.34 4.74
CA ILE A 11 -15.99 -12.78 5.39
C ILE A 11 -14.96 -12.47 4.31
N GLY A 12 -14.55 -11.21 4.21
CA GLY A 12 -13.37 -10.78 3.48
C GLY A 12 -12.22 -10.52 4.43
N ILE A 13 -10.99 -10.60 3.93
CA ILE A 13 -9.78 -10.27 4.68
C ILE A 13 -9.02 -9.19 3.92
N VAL A 14 -8.66 -8.11 4.60
CA VAL A 14 -7.91 -6.97 4.06
C VAL A 14 -6.60 -6.86 4.82
N PRO A 15 -5.56 -7.60 4.41
CA PRO A 15 -4.24 -7.43 4.98
C PRO A 15 -3.70 -6.04 4.60
N TYR A 16 -3.01 -5.41 5.52
CA TYR A 16 -2.34 -4.14 5.25
C TYR A 16 -0.97 -4.10 5.92
N ASN A 17 -0.07 -3.39 5.27
CA ASN A 17 1.22 -2.98 5.79
C ASN A 17 1.40 -1.47 5.51
N GLY A 18 2.38 -1.03 4.74
CA GLY A 18 2.45 0.35 4.25
C GLY A 18 1.27 0.72 3.35
N GLN A 19 0.71 -0.27 2.63
CA GLN A 19 -0.47 -0.14 1.78
C GLN A 19 -1.32 -1.42 1.83
N VAL A 20 -2.44 -1.40 1.12
CA VAL A 20 -3.28 -2.59 0.86
C VAL A 20 -3.02 -3.09 -0.55
N ASN A 21 -2.51 -4.31 -0.68
CA ASN A 21 -2.29 -4.93 -1.98
C ASN A 21 -3.55 -5.64 -2.47
N LEU A 22 -3.89 -5.48 -3.74
CA LEU A 22 -5.06 -6.09 -4.36
C LEU A 22 -4.62 -7.28 -5.23
N PRO A 23 -5.44 -8.32 -5.39
CA PRO A 23 -5.24 -9.24 -6.48
C PRO A 23 -5.46 -8.50 -7.82
N GLU A 24 -4.75 -8.90 -8.85
CA GLU A 24 -4.73 -8.19 -10.14
C GLU A 24 -6.13 -7.99 -10.72
N TYR A 25 -6.97 -9.03 -10.72
CA TYR A 25 -8.34 -8.95 -11.24
C TYR A 25 -9.19 -7.87 -10.56
N LEU A 26 -8.89 -7.55 -9.30
CA LEU A 26 -9.60 -6.53 -8.53
C LEU A 26 -9.02 -5.14 -8.80
N GLN A 27 -7.70 -5.01 -8.89
CA GLN A 27 -7.04 -3.76 -9.27
C GLN A 27 -7.50 -3.27 -10.65
N GLN A 28 -7.69 -4.20 -11.59
CA GLN A 28 -8.15 -3.90 -12.95
C GLN A 28 -9.58 -3.32 -13.03
N GLN A 29 -10.36 -3.39 -11.94
CA GLN A 29 -11.69 -2.76 -11.88
C GLN A 29 -11.63 -1.25 -11.62
N PHE A 30 -10.46 -0.70 -11.34
CA PHE A 30 -10.27 0.72 -11.10
C PHE A 30 -9.59 1.40 -12.29
N THR A 31 -9.89 2.68 -12.50
CA THR A 31 -9.12 3.53 -13.41
C THR A 31 -7.75 3.79 -12.79
N ARG A 32 -6.71 3.21 -13.38
CA ARG A 32 -5.33 3.31 -12.90
C ARG A 32 -4.61 4.49 -13.52
N VAL A 33 -3.86 5.23 -12.70
CA VAL A 33 -2.95 6.28 -13.13
C VAL A 33 -1.53 5.90 -12.72
N ASP A 34 -0.53 6.21 -13.53
CA ASP A 34 0.89 5.91 -13.29
C ASP A 34 1.19 4.41 -13.10
N ASP A 35 0.51 3.55 -13.84
CA ASP A 35 0.73 2.12 -13.79
C ASP A 35 2.17 1.76 -14.21
N HIS A 36 2.84 0.97 -13.38
CA HIS A 36 4.24 0.56 -13.60
C HIS A 36 4.36 -0.84 -14.20
N GLY A 37 3.27 -1.62 -14.29
CA GLY A 37 3.27 -2.96 -14.87
C GLY A 37 4.08 -4.01 -14.11
N VAL A 38 4.45 -3.77 -12.85
CA VAL A 38 5.15 -4.75 -12.02
C VAL A 38 4.15 -5.72 -11.43
N GLU A 39 4.32 -7.01 -11.71
CA GLU A 39 3.42 -8.06 -11.23
C GLU A 39 3.36 -8.15 -9.70
N ASN A 40 2.17 -8.41 -9.19
CA ASN A 40 1.92 -8.62 -7.75
C ASN A 40 2.17 -7.40 -6.86
N VAL A 41 2.24 -6.20 -7.46
CA VAL A 41 2.38 -4.90 -6.80
C VAL A 41 1.18 -4.04 -7.22
N ASN A 42 0.03 -4.25 -6.56
CA ASN A 42 -1.26 -3.75 -7.00
C ASN A 42 -1.91 -2.81 -5.97
N CYS A 43 -1.09 -2.01 -5.27
CA CYS A 43 -1.58 -1.02 -4.32
C CYS A 43 -1.89 0.31 -5.01
N PHE A 44 -2.75 1.10 -4.36
CA PHE A 44 -3.02 2.47 -4.75
C PHE A 44 -2.60 3.46 -3.65
N ASP A 45 -1.98 4.56 -4.05
CA ASP A 45 -1.78 5.72 -3.20
C ASP A 45 -3.11 6.48 -3.07
N LEU A 46 -3.91 6.16 -2.06
CA LEU A 46 -5.21 6.76 -1.88
C LEU A 46 -5.07 8.28 -1.62
N PRO A 47 -5.72 9.15 -2.43
CA PRO A 47 -5.76 10.58 -2.15
C PRO A 47 -6.38 10.86 -0.78
N GLY A 48 -5.86 11.85 -0.05
CA GLY A 48 -6.34 12.21 1.29
C GLY A 48 -7.84 12.51 1.35
N THR A 49 -8.41 13.03 0.26
CA THR A 49 -9.85 13.31 0.13
C THR A 49 -10.74 12.07 0.13
N THR A 50 -10.19 10.88 -0.13
CA THR A 50 -10.97 9.63 -0.14
C THR A 50 -11.38 9.17 1.24
N TYR A 51 -10.70 9.62 2.30
CA TYR A 51 -10.96 9.16 3.68
C TYR A 51 -12.21 9.77 4.31
N GLY A 52 -12.72 10.88 3.77
CA GLY A 52 -14.00 11.50 4.19
C GLY A 52 -15.26 10.81 3.65
N SER A 53 -15.13 9.64 3.02
CA SER A 53 -16.24 8.85 2.48
C SER A 53 -15.97 7.36 2.65
N LEU A 54 -16.99 6.52 2.68
CA LEU A 54 -16.83 5.06 2.65
C LEU A 54 -16.66 4.52 1.23
N THR A 55 -17.26 5.21 0.26
CA THR A 55 -17.17 4.86 -1.16
C THR A 55 -15.75 5.06 -1.69
N LEU A 56 -15.29 4.14 -2.53
CA LEU A 56 -14.10 4.30 -3.34
C LEU A 56 -14.49 4.20 -4.82
N SER A 57 -14.35 5.32 -5.53
CA SER A 57 -14.73 5.38 -6.94
C SER A 57 -13.84 4.49 -7.81
N GLN A 58 -14.47 3.74 -8.72
CA GLN A 58 -13.78 2.92 -9.71
C GLN A 58 -13.45 3.71 -10.99
N THR A 59 -14.08 4.87 -11.17
CA THR A 59 -13.97 5.70 -12.39
C THR A 59 -13.05 6.92 -12.22
N ILE A 60 -12.75 7.32 -10.99
CA ILE A 60 -11.75 8.37 -10.73
C ILE A 60 -10.38 7.70 -10.76
N GLY A 61 -9.44 8.29 -11.51
CA GLY A 61 -8.07 7.78 -11.61
C GLY A 61 -7.40 7.69 -10.24
N LEU A 62 -6.99 6.48 -9.85
CA LEU A 62 -6.22 6.23 -8.64
C LEU A 62 -4.75 6.00 -9.01
N PRO A 63 -3.81 6.74 -8.39
CA PRO A 63 -2.40 6.51 -8.61
C PRO A 63 -1.97 5.15 -8.08
N VAL A 64 -1.32 4.36 -8.93
CA VAL A 64 -0.69 3.10 -8.50
C VAL A 64 0.52 3.43 -7.64
N THR A 65 0.67 2.76 -6.50
CA THR A 65 1.82 2.95 -5.60
C THR A 65 3.10 2.56 -6.31
N ALA A 66 4.05 3.48 -6.46
CA ALA A 66 5.29 3.22 -7.16
C ALA A 66 6.07 2.06 -6.52
N HIS A 67 6.59 1.15 -7.35
CA HIS A 67 7.45 0.06 -6.91
C HIS A 67 8.85 0.59 -6.59
N ALA A 68 9.00 1.33 -5.49
CA ALA A 68 10.20 2.07 -5.14
C ALA A 68 10.60 1.87 -3.67
N ASP A 69 11.91 1.73 -3.42
CA ASP A 69 12.49 1.82 -2.07
C ASP A 69 12.67 3.30 -1.74
N THR A 70 11.76 3.85 -0.93
CA THR A 70 11.73 5.26 -0.52
C THR A 70 12.59 5.54 0.71
N PHE A 71 13.16 4.52 1.33
CA PHE A 71 13.92 4.66 2.58
C PHE A 71 15.16 5.55 2.43
N THR A 72 15.40 6.40 3.41
CA THR A 72 16.57 7.27 3.47
C THR A 72 17.79 6.47 3.93
N GLY A 73 18.75 6.26 3.06
CA GLY A 73 19.95 5.50 3.44
C GLY A 73 21.26 6.03 2.84
N GLN A 74 21.19 6.98 1.91
CA GLN A 74 22.36 7.48 1.20
C GLN A 74 22.87 8.79 1.79
N SER A 75 23.72 8.72 2.80
CA SER A 75 24.35 9.91 3.40
C SER A 75 25.68 10.29 2.72
N SER A 76 26.38 9.33 2.11
CA SER A 76 27.70 9.56 1.50
C SER A 76 27.63 10.50 0.29
N THR A 77 28.49 11.49 0.26
CA THR A 77 28.70 12.37 -0.90
C THR A 77 29.62 11.76 -1.97
N ALA A 78 30.33 10.68 -1.65
CA ALA A 78 31.14 9.95 -2.60
C ALA A 78 30.30 9.25 -3.66
N TYR A 79 30.87 9.02 -4.83
CA TYR A 79 30.25 8.19 -5.83
C TYR A 79 30.14 6.74 -5.32
N VAL A 80 28.98 6.14 -5.59
CA VAL A 80 28.70 4.73 -5.29
C VAL A 80 28.30 4.06 -6.60
N GLU A 81 28.90 2.93 -6.92
CA GLU A 81 28.53 2.16 -8.11
C GLU A 81 27.06 1.67 -8.00
N PRO A 82 26.29 1.66 -9.12
CA PRO A 82 24.90 1.26 -9.09
C PRO A 82 24.68 -0.22 -8.72
N THR A 83 25.72 -1.05 -8.80
CA THR A 83 25.69 -2.45 -8.38
C THR A 83 25.99 -2.66 -6.90
N ASN A 84 26.35 -1.58 -6.18
CA ASN A 84 26.60 -1.66 -4.74
C ASN A 84 25.30 -1.89 -3.96
N ALA A 85 25.38 -2.71 -2.93
CA ALA A 85 24.21 -3.02 -2.06
C ALA A 85 23.51 -1.78 -1.49
N ASN A 86 24.26 -0.65 -1.32
CA ASN A 86 23.67 0.61 -0.86
C ASN A 86 22.90 1.38 -1.95
N ALA A 87 23.08 1.04 -3.23
CA ALA A 87 22.33 1.60 -4.35
C ALA A 87 21.06 0.82 -4.65
N LEU A 88 21.08 -0.49 -4.40
CA LEU A 88 20.01 -1.40 -4.78
C LEU A 88 18.79 -1.26 -3.86
N PRO A 89 17.56 -1.36 -4.41
CA PRO A 89 16.36 -1.28 -3.61
C PRO A 89 16.19 -2.54 -2.75
N ARG A 90 15.58 -2.35 -1.59
CA ARG A 90 15.16 -3.46 -0.73
C ARG A 90 13.64 -3.60 -0.79
N VAL A 91 13.17 -4.81 -1.05
CA VAL A 91 11.74 -5.11 -1.13
C VAL A 91 11.02 -4.76 0.18
N THR A 92 11.68 -5.00 1.32
CA THR A 92 11.15 -4.71 2.66
C THR A 92 10.94 -3.22 2.96
N ASN A 93 11.55 -2.34 2.16
CA ASN A 93 11.43 -0.88 2.30
C ASN A 93 10.42 -0.28 1.29
N GLN A 94 9.77 -1.11 0.49
CA GLN A 94 8.73 -0.67 -0.44
C GLN A 94 7.40 -0.58 0.28
N TRP A 95 6.62 0.44 -0.06
CA TRP A 95 5.28 0.65 0.53
C TRP A 95 4.26 -0.37 0.05
N CYS A 96 4.45 -0.91 -1.15
CA CYS A 96 3.71 -2.02 -1.71
C CYS A 96 4.67 -3.15 -2.10
N PRO A 97 5.11 -3.99 -1.16
CA PRO A 97 5.92 -5.16 -1.50
C PRO A 97 5.14 -6.14 -2.37
N PRO A 98 5.74 -6.78 -3.38
CA PRO A 98 5.07 -7.80 -4.18
C PRO A 98 4.64 -8.97 -3.30
N TYR A 99 3.37 -9.36 -3.35
CA TYR A 99 2.90 -10.47 -2.51
C TYR A 99 3.48 -11.84 -2.91
N SER A 100 4.00 -11.97 -4.13
CA SER A 100 4.71 -13.19 -4.58
C SER A 100 6.07 -13.38 -3.90
N ASN A 101 6.68 -12.31 -3.36
CA ASN A 101 7.98 -12.36 -2.68
C ASN A 101 8.18 -11.15 -1.77
N PRO A 102 7.37 -10.98 -0.70
CA PRO A 102 7.33 -9.74 0.06
C PRO A 102 8.60 -9.47 0.88
N ARG A 103 9.38 -10.49 1.18
CA ARG A 103 10.65 -10.38 1.93
C ARG A 103 11.89 -10.43 1.05
N GLY A 104 11.74 -10.75 -0.24
CA GLY A 104 12.88 -10.96 -1.13
C GLY A 104 13.61 -12.30 -0.90
N ASP A 105 13.00 -13.23 -0.17
CA ASP A 105 13.53 -14.57 0.18
C ASP A 105 12.98 -15.70 -0.71
N GLY A 106 12.16 -15.35 -1.69
CA GLY A 106 11.52 -16.31 -2.62
C GLY A 106 10.23 -16.93 -2.08
N VAL A 107 9.78 -16.55 -0.88
CA VAL A 107 8.56 -17.09 -0.27
C VAL A 107 7.36 -16.23 -0.65
N ALA A 108 6.38 -16.84 -1.32
CA ALA A 108 5.12 -16.18 -1.64
C ALA A 108 4.24 -16.02 -0.40
N SER A 109 3.38 -14.98 -0.42
CA SER A 109 2.43 -14.69 0.64
C SER A 109 1.01 -14.52 0.10
N THR A 110 0.07 -14.42 1.03
CA THR A 110 -1.32 -14.00 0.77
C THR A 110 -1.57 -12.55 1.22
N ASN A 111 -0.55 -11.71 1.20
CA ASN A 111 -0.63 -10.30 1.57
C ASN A 111 -1.40 -9.46 0.52
N PHE A 112 -2.58 -9.91 0.16
CA PHE A 112 -3.51 -9.22 -0.74
C PHE A 112 -4.95 -9.41 -0.26
N VAL A 113 -5.85 -8.54 -0.70
CA VAL A 113 -7.26 -8.60 -0.33
C VAL A 113 -7.88 -9.95 -0.72
N ARG A 114 -8.39 -10.66 0.28
CA ARG A 114 -9.21 -11.84 0.07
C ARG A 114 -10.68 -11.44 -0.11
N ALA A 115 -11.21 -11.77 -1.27
CA ALA A 115 -12.62 -11.55 -1.58
C ALA A 115 -13.56 -12.24 -0.57
N PRO A 116 -14.72 -11.67 -0.28
CA PRO A 116 -15.67 -12.25 0.67
C PRO A 116 -16.11 -13.68 0.29
N THR A 117 -15.98 -14.58 1.25
CA THR A 117 -16.37 -15.99 1.12
C THR A 117 -16.91 -16.51 2.44
N ASN A 118 -17.64 -17.61 2.43
CA ASN A 118 -17.99 -18.40 3.61
C ASN A 118 -17.22 -19.75 3.67
N ASP A 119 -16.29 -19.95 2.77
CA ASP A 119 -15.42 -21.14 2.79
C ASP A 119 -14.33 -20.99 3.87
N ARG A 120 -14.51 -21.77 4.94
CA ARG A 120 -13.61 -21.79 6.09
C ARG A 120 -12.19 -22.24 5.72
N ALA A 121 -12.05 -23.19 4.80
CA ALA A 121 -10.74 -23.71 4.40
C ALA A 121 -9.95 -22.64 3.65
N GLN A 122 -10.60 -21.95 2.73
CA GLN A 122 -10.01 -20.81 2.00
C GLN A 122 -9.59 -19.66 2.92
N LEU A 123 -10.45 -19.30 3.90
CA LEU A 123 -10.11 -18.26 4.88
C LEU A 123 -8.91 -18.64 5.73
N LYS A 124 -8.85 -19.89 6.22
CA LYS A 124 -7.70 -20.39 6.98
C LYS A 124 -6.42 -20.45 6.16
N ALA A 125 -6.50 -20.94 4.93
CA ALA A 125 -5.34 -20.98 4.04
C ALA A 125 -4.79 -19.56 3.78
N HIS A 126 -5.69 -18.58 3.57
CA HIS A 126 -5.29 -17.19 3.38
C HIS A 126 -4.60 -16.62 4.62
N ILE A 127 -5.17 -16.81 5.82
CA ILE A 127 -4.56 -16.34 7.08
C ILE A 127 -3.20 -16.97 7.31
N ASN A 128 -3.07 -18.28 7.06
CA ASN A 128 -1.81 -19.00 7.25
C ASN A 128 -0.71 -18.60 6.26
N GLY A 129 -1.07 -18.01 5.13
CA GLY A 129 -0.13 -17.51 4.13
C GLY A 129 0.27 -16.04 4.32
N LEU A 130 -0.26 -15.35 5.35
CA LEU A 130 0.14 -13.97 5.64
C LEU A 130 1.59 -13.92 6.14
N VAL A 131 2.31 -12.90 5.68
CA VAL A 131 3.72 -12.68 6.00
C VAL A 131 3.89 -11.27 6.54
N ALA A 132 4.43 -11.13 7.74
CA ALA A 132 4.73 -9.83 8.32
C ALA A 132 5.89 -9.16 7.58
N VAL A 133 5.65 -7.96 7.02
CA VAL A 133 6.63 -7.17 6.26
C VAL A 133 6.15 -5.73 6.12
N GLY A 134 7.09 -4.80 6.02
CA GLY A 134 6.84 -3.39 5.69
C GLY A 134 6.40 -2.55 6.90
N ALA A 135 5.76 -1.42 6.61
CA ALA A 135 5.26 -0.44 7.56
C ALA A 135 3.80 -0.71 7.95
N THR A 136 3.14 0.27 8.60
CA THR A 136 1.75 0.13 9.08
C THR A 136 0.92 1.33 8.66
N SER A 137 -0.16 1.10 7.88
CA SER A 137 -1.15 2.10 7.48
C SER A 137 -2.57 1.61 7.84
N ILE A 138 -2.95 1.79 9.10
CA ILE A 138 -4.26 1.36 9.64
C ILE A 138 -5.38 2.07 8.89
N ASN A 139 -5.18 3.37 8.54
CA ASN A 139 -6.10 4.18 7.75
C ASN A 139 -6.41 3.55 6.38
N ALA A 140 -5.38 3.08 5.67
CA ALA A 140 -5.57 2.41 4.38
C ALA A 140 -6.31 1.08 4.55
N GLY A 141 -5.93 0.27 5.55
CA GLY A 141 -6.62 -0.98 5.88
C GLY A 141 -8.10 -0.77 6.16
N MET A 142 -8.44 0.19 7.05
CA MET A 142 -9.82 0.53 7.37
C MET A 142 -10.58 1.07 6.16
N LYS A 143 -9.95 1.96 5.36
CA LYS A 143 -10.57 2.51 4.15
C LYS A 143 -10.93 1.43 3.14
N TRP A 144 -10.03 0.50 2.85
CA TRP A 144 -10.31 -0.61 1.94
C TRP A 144 -11.35 -1.57 2.50
N GLY A 145 -11.29 -1.91 3.80
CA GLY A 145 -12.29 -2.74 4.45
C GLY A 145 -13.69 -2.15 4.33
N MET A 146 -13.83 -0.86 4.63
CA MET A 146 -15.11 -0.14 4.51
C MET A 146 -15.58 -0.01 3.06
N SER A 147 -14.66 0.27 2.12
CA SER A 147 -15.03 0.38 0.71
C SER A 147 -15.58 -0.93 0.14
N LEU A 148 -15.09 -2.08 0.61
CA LEU A 148 -15.63 -3.40 0.23
C LEU A 148 -16.98 -3.72 0.88
N LEU A 149 -17.33 -3.06 1.99
CA LEU A 149 -18.65 -3.17 2.63
C LEU A 149 -19.65 -2.14 2.11
N ASP A 150 -19.19 -1.13 1.37
CA ASP A 150 -20.05 -0.09 0.80
C ASP A 150 -20.88 -0.64 -0.37
N PRO A 151 -22.18 -0.34 -0.48
CA PRO A 151 -23.02 -0.82 -1.59
C PRO A 151 -22.52 -0.43 -2.98
N SER A 152 -21.72 0.63 -3.11
CA SER A 152 -21.10 1.03 -4.38
C SER A 152 -20.08 0.00 -4.90
N SER A 153 -19.61 -0.92 -4.06
CA SER A 153 -18.66 -1.97 -4.44
C SER A 153 -19.32 -3.19 -5.09
N ARG A 154 -20.65 -3.23 -5.31
CA ARG A 154 -21.32 -4.35 -5.98
C ARG A 154 -20.70 -4.74 -7.33
N PRO A 155 -20.23 -3.81 -8.19
CA PRO A 155 -19.52 -4.19 -9.41
C PRO A 155 -18.23 -4.98 -9.13
N LEU A 156 -17.51 -4.67 -8.04
CA LEU A 156 -16.32 -5.41 -7.62
C LEU A 156 -16.68 -6.84 -7.20
N TYR A 157 -17.83 -7.04 -6.54
CA TYR A 157 -18.34 -8.38 -6.22
C TYR A 157 -18.64 -9.18 -7.49
N GLY A 158 -19.15 -8.54 -8.54
CA GLY A 158 -19.32 -9.16 -9.86
C GLY A 158 -17.98 -9.70 -10.40
N ALA A 159 -16.91 -8.91 -10.32
CA ALA A 159 -15.57 -9.32 -10.74
C ALA A 159 -15.03 -10.46 -9.83
N MET A 160 -15.24 -10.39 -8.53
CA MET A 160 -14.83 -11.43 -7.58
C MET A 160 -15.52 -12.77 -7.86
N ILE A 161 -16.82 -12.74 -8.21
CA ILE A 161 -17.62 -13.92 -8.58
C ILE A 161 -17.12 -14.49 -9.92
N ALA A 162 -16.91 -13.63 -10.93
CA ALA A 162 -16.42 -14.03 -12.24
C ALA A 162 -15.04 -14.71 -12.17
N ASN A 163 -14.21 -14.32 -11.19
CA ASN A 163 -12.91 -14.94 -10.94
C ASN A 163 -12.96 -16.12 -9.93
N GLY A 164 -14.16 -16.60 -9.57
CA GLY A 164 -14.33 -17.75 -8.66
C GLY A 164 -13.85 -17.50 -7.22
N GLN A 165 -13.66 -16.24 -6.83
CA GLN A 165 -13.15 -15.87 -5.51
C GLN A 165 -14.24 -15.65 -4.47
N THR A 166 -15.45 -15.38 -4.95
CA THR A 166 -16.65 -15.17 -4.14
C THR A 166 -17.77 -16.08 -4.70
N PRO A 167 -18.55 -16.75 -3.84
CA PRO A 167 -19.68 -17.57 -4.28
C PRO A 167 -20.74 -16.78 -5.06
N ALA A 168 -21.31 -17.36 -6.11
CA ALA A 168 -22.28 -16.70 -6.98
C ALA A 168 -23.56 -16.25 -6.21
N TYR A 169 -23.95 -16.96 -5.15
CA TYR A 169 -25.10 -16.58 -4.32
C TYR A 169 -24.87 -15.31 -3.47
N PHE A 170 -23.67 -14.69 -3.52
CA PHE A 170 -23.39 -13.39 -2.93
C PHE A 170 -23.57 -12.21 -3.90
N THR A 171 -24.19 -12.44 -5.07
CA THR A 171 -24.28 -11.46 -6.16
C THR A 171 -24.94 -10.13 -5.77
N ASN A 172 -25.83 -10.11 -4.75
CA ASN A 172 -26.50 -8.87 -4.31
C ASN A 172 -25.75 -8.14 -3.17
N ARG A 173 -24.59 -8.64 -2.76
CA ARG A 173 -23.77 -8.02 -1.72
C ARG A 173 -22.84 -6.96 -2.30
N PRO A 174 -22.43 -5.98 -1.47
CA PRO A 174 -22.91 -5.65 -0.13
C PRO A 174 -24.34 -5.09 -0.16
N PHE A 175 -25.14 -5.43 0.85
CA PHE A 175 -26.48 -4.88 1.02
C PHE A 175 -26.45 -3.37 1.33
N ALA A 176 -27.58 -2.68 1.21
CA ALA A 176 -27.70 -1.28 1.60
C ALA A 176 -27.46 -1.08 3.11
N TYR A 177 -27.03 0.11 3.55
CA TYR A 177 -26.83 0.39 4.96
C TYR A 177 -28.11 0.37 5.79
N GLY A 178 -29.24 0.68 5.18
CA GLY A 178 -30.56 0.65 5.84
C GLY A 178 -31.29 -0.70 5.73
N ASP A 179 -30.65 -1.73 5.20
CA ASP A 179 -31.23 -3.05 5.09
C ASP A 179 -31.31 -3.70 6.47
N ARG A 180 -32.54 -4.03 6.92
CA ARG A 180 -32.79 -4.56 8.27
C ARG A 180 -32.32 -6.02 8.41
N ASP A 181 -32.25 -6.74 7.29
CA ASP A 181 -31.87 -8.15 7.26
C ASP A 181 -30.33 -8.32 7.11
N ALA A 182 -29.58 -7.20 7.08
CA ALA A 182 -28.15 -7.22 6.85
C ALA A 182 -27.37 -6.41 7.91
N MET A 183 -26.38 -7.04 8.51
CA MET A 183 -25.43 -6.41 9.42
C MET A 183 -24.06 -6.31 8.77
N LYS A 184 -23.44 -5.14 8.86
CA LYS A 184 -22.07 -4.88 8.42
C LYS A 184 -21.15 -4.77 9.63
N ILE A 185 -20.10 -5.58 9.60
CA ILE A 185 -19.16 -5.68 10.73
C ILE A 185 -17.75 -5.55 10.21
N VAL A 186 -16.95 -4.76 10.90
CA VAL A 186 -15.49 -4.68 10.72
C VAL A 186 -14.83 -5.19 11.99
N VAL A 187 -13.81 -6.03 11.85
CA VAL A 187 -12.86 -6.33 12.90
C VAL A 187 -11.54 -5.69 12.48
N LEU A 188 -11.22 -4.55 13.06
CA LEU A 188 -9.99 -3.81 12.81
C LEU A 188 -8.94 -4.24 13.81
N MET A 189 -7.84 -4.82 13.33
CA MET A 189 -6.76 -5.31 14.18
C MET A 189 -5.41 -4.73 13.76
N THR A 190 -4.60 -4.34 14.74
CA THR A 190 -3.20 -3.95 14.54
C THR A 190 -2.32 -4.44 15.70
N ASP A 191 -1.05 -4.70 15.41
CA ASP A 191 0.02 -4.91 16.38
C ASP A 191 0.98 -3.71 16.45
N GLY A 192 0.72 -2.66 15.66
CA GLY A 192 1.54 -1.48 15.50
C GLY A 192 0.79 -0.16 15.69
N GLU A 193 1.47 0.90 15.34
CA GLU A 193 0.93 2.25 15.16
C GLU A 193 1.22 2.71 13.72
N HIS A 194 0.58 3.78 13.26
CA HIS A 194 0.88 4.33 11.94
C HIS A 194 2.37 4.62 11.78
N PHE A 195 2.91 4.24 10.64
CA PHE A 195 4.23 4.66 10.19
C PHE A 195 4.03 5.71 9.10
N ALA A 196 4.67 6.89 9.23
CA ALA A 196 4.49 8.00 8.29
C ALA A 196 4.71 7.54 6.84
N GLU A 197 3.65 7.59 6.04
CA GLU A 197 3.62 7.05 4.69
C GLU A 197 4.51 7.87 3.75
N GLU A 198 5.29 7.21 2.93
CA GLU A 198 6.13 7.84 1.91
C GLU A 198 5.66 7.43 0.52
N ARG A 199 5.49 8.42 -0.36
CA ARG A 199 5.01 8.24 -1.73
C ARG A 199 5.99 8.86 -2.71
N VAL A 200 6.24 8.20 -3.82
CA VAL A 200 6.90 8.82 -4.96
C VAL A 200 5.97 9.89 -5.54
N ASN A 201 6.49 11.09 -5.76
CA ASN A 201 5.70 12.22 -6.26
C ASN A 201 5.25 12.00 -7.71
N GLU A 202 4.15 12.65 -8.07
CA GLU A 202 3.69 12.73 -9.46
C GLU A 202 4.83 13.21 -10.37
N GLY A 203 4.90 12.68 -11.60
CA GLY A 203 5.99 12.94 -12.53
C GLY A 203 7.21 12.03 -12.37
N TYR A 204 7.32 11.30 -11.25
CA TYR A 204 8.41 10.35 -10.99
C TYR A 204 7.93 8.89 -10.83
N ARG A 205 6.64 8.62 -10.99
CA ARG A 205 6.04 7.27 -10.83
C ARG A 205 6.10 6.46 -12.12
N ALA A 206 5.81 7.09 -13.26
CA ALA A 206 5.75 6.45 -14.57
C ALA A 206 6.36 7.35 -15.65
N GLY A 207 6.41 6.86 -16.91
CA GLY A 207 6.96 7.62 -18.02
C GLY A 207 8.48 7.61 -18.08
N GLN A 208 9.05 8.42 -18.99
CA GLN A 208 10.48 8.48 -19.26
C GLN A 208 11.21 9.35 -18.25
N ALA A 209 12.26 8.78 -17.63
CA ALA A 209 13.16 9.53 -16.78
C ALA A 209 14.21 10.29 -17.62
N PRO A 210 14.82 11.37 -17.11
CA PRO A 210 15.97 12.03 -17.72
C PRO A 210 17.28 11.27 -17.42
N ILE A 211 17.24 9.94 -17.45
CA ILE A 211 18.33 9.05 -17.01
C ILE A 211 18.56 8.00 -18.08
N TRP A 212 19.82 7.82 -18.49
CA TRP A 212 20.29 6.82 -19.44
C TRP A 212 21.17 5.80 -18.75
N ARG A 213 21.06 4.55 -19.15
CA ARG A 213 21.90 3.45 -18.68
C ARG A 213 22.71 2.87 -19.82
N ASN A 214 24.03 2.75 -19.61
CA ASN A 214 24.89 1.99 -20.51
C ASN A 214 24.76 0.48 -20.19
N PRO A 215 24.27 -0.37 -21.11
CA PRO A 215 24.10 -1.79 -20.82
C PRO A 215 25.41 -2.54 -20.69
N SER A 216 26.55 -2.00 -21.20
CA SER A 216 27.85 -2.68 -21.19
C SER A 216 28.46 -2.79 -19.79
N ASP A 217 28.27 -1.79 -18.94
CA ASP A 217 28.82 -1.73 -17.58
C ASP A 217 27.79 -1.38 -16.49
N GLY A 218 26.53 -1.11 -16.90
CA GLY A 218 25.44 -0.79 -16.00
C GLY A 218 25.46 0.61 -15.39
N ARG A 219 26.41 1.48 -15.78
CA ARG A 219 26.51 2.86 -15.29
C ARG A 219 25.48 3.76 -15.93
N TYR A 220 25.21 4.88 -15.26
CA TYR A 220 24.18 5.83 -15.64
C TYR A 220 24.74 7.19 -15.99
N SER A 221 24.01 7.94 -16.81
CA SER A 221 24.16 9.38 -17.03
C SER A 221 22.82 10.06 -16.91
N VAL A 222 22.82 11.35 -16.55
CA VAL A 222 21.62 12.13 -16.28
C VAL A 222 21.59 13.33 -17.19
N TYR A 223 20.48 13.51 -17.91
CA TYR A 223 20.24 14.70 -18.68
C TYR A 223 19.69 15.83 -17.80
N GLN A 224 20.27 17.00 -17.91
CA GLN A 224 19.78 18.22 -17.31
C GLN A 224 20.02 19.36 -18.33
N ASP A 225 18.93 19.99 -18.78
CA ASP A 225 19.02 21.14 -19.67
C ASP A 225 19.78 22.28 -18.97
N ARG A 226 20.91 22.67 -19.54
CA ARG A 226 21.82 23.68 -18.99
C ARG A 226 21.93 24.86 -19.93
N ALA A 227 21.58 26.04 -19.46
CA ALA A 227 21.63 27.26 -20.25
C ALA A 227 23.04 27.52 -20.84
N ASN A 228 23.11 27.92 -22.12
CA ASN A 228 24.31 28.34 -22.83
C ASN A 228 25.42 27.28 -22.97
N THR A 229 25.08 26.00 -22.96
CA THR A 229 26.03 24.90 -23.17
C THR A 229 25.37 23.75 -23.93
N SER A 230 26.17 22.89 -24.57
CA SER A 230 25.76 21.61 -25.14
C SER A 230 26.22 20.42 -24.28
N TYR A 231 26.72 20.67 -23.08
CA TYR A 231 27.20 19.66 -22.15
C TYR A 231 26.10 19.39 -21.10
N ASP A 232 25.03 18.69 -21.52
CA ASP A 232 23.81 18.50 -20.75
C ASP A 232 23.72 17.12 -20.07
N TYR A 233 24.69 16.25 -20.32
CA TYR A 233 24.74 14.92 -19.71
C TYR A 233 25.78 14.85 -18.61
N TYR A 234 25.34 14.66 -17.39
CA TYR A 234 26.21 14.44 -16.24
C TYR A 234 26.56 12.95 -16.07
N TYR A 235 27.84 12.65 -15.90
CA TYR A 235 28.35 11.32 -15.59
C TYR A 235 28.73 11.21 -14.11
N PRO A 236 27.88 10.60 -13.24
CA PRO A 236 28.13 10.57 -11.80
C PRO A 236 29.47 9.91 -11.42
N HIS A 237 29.88 8.85 -12.11
CA HIS A 237 31.13 8.12 -11.86
C HIS A 237 32.39 8.93 -12.20
N ALA A 238 32.30 9.80 -13.18
CA ALA A 238 33.39 10.66 -13.62
C ALA A 238 33.33 12.08 -13.06
N ASN A 239 32.22 12.43 -12.40
CA ASN A 239 31.95 13.80 -11.92
C ASN A 239 32.11 14.85 -13.02
N SER A 240 31.64 14.57 -14.22
CA SER A 240 31.86 15.39 -15.41
C SER A 240 30.58 15.57 -16.24
N TRP A 241 30.56 16.69 -16.97
CA TRP A 241 29.50 17.00 -17.92
C TRP A 241 29.94 16.70 -19.35
N ASN A 242 29.06 16.13 -20.16
CA ASN A 242 29.34 15.65 -21.50
C ASN A 242 28.20 16.03 -22.47
N ARG A 243 28.43 15.88 -23.78
CA ARG A 243 27.49 16.25 -24.85
C ARG A 243 26.47 15.14 -25.16
N SER A 244 26.78 13.89 -24.83
CA SER A 244 25.99 12.71 -25.11
C SER A 244 25.78 11.90 -23.83
N PRO A 245 24.81 10.97 -23.77
CA PRO A 245 24.70 10.04 -22.67
C PRO A 245 25.93 9.12 -22.58
N TYR A 246 26.24 8.65 -21.39
CA TYR A 246 27.37 7.72 -21.20
C TYR A 246 27.08 6.40 -21.91
N GLY A 247 27.97 6.04 -22.85
CA GLY A 247 27.80 4.91 -23.76
C GLY A 247 27.25 5.33 -25.14
N ASP A 248 27.07 6.62 -25.36
CA ASP A 248 26.63 7.21 -26.63
C ASP A 248 25.37 6.48 -27.22
N ASN A 249 25.46 5.97 -28.45
CA ASN A 249 24.34 5.28 -29.11
C ASN A 249 23.92 3.96 -28.45
N ASN A 250 24.74 3.39 -27.56
CA ASN A 250 24.40 2.17 -26.82
C ASN A 250 23.62 2.46 -25.53
N ALA A 251 23.61 3.71 -25.08
CA ALA A 251 22.90 4.10 -23.88
C ALA A 251 21.40 4.08 -24.12
N ALA A 252 20.67 3.42 -23.23
CA ALA A 252 19.20 3.35 -23.27
C ALA A 252 18.58 4.30 -22.24
N ARG A 253 17.66 5.17 -22.70
CA ARG A 253 16.86 6.00 -21.79
C ARG A 253 15.98 5.10 -20.95
N GLN A 254 15.95 5.35 -19.65
CA GLN A 254 15.18 4.57 -18.70
C GLN A 254 13.81 5.19 -18.44
N THR A 255 12.82 4.36 -18.12
CA THR A 255 11.57 4.82 -17.49
C THR A 255 11.74 4.89 -15.97
N TRP A 256 10.88 5.66 -15.29
CA TRP A 256 10.88 5.71 -13.83
C TRP A 256 10.67 4.34 -13.20
N PRO A 257 9.74 3.48 -13.65
CA PRO A 257 9.63 2.12 -13.12
C PRO A 257 10.91 1.29 -13.26
N GLN A 258 11.64 1.41 -14.38
CA GLN A 258 12.95 0.75 -14.55
C GLN A 258 14.00 1.29 -13.57
N ILE A 259 13.98 2.61 -13.29
CA ILE A 259 14.87 3.20 -12.28
C ILE A 259 14.55 2.64 -10.89
N TRP A 260 13.28 2.63 -10.50
CA TRP A 260 12.88 2.17 -9.16
C TRP A 260 13.09 0.66 -8.94
N THR A 261 13.00 -0.14 -9.99
CA THR A 261 13.34 -1.57 -9.93
C THR A 261 14.83 -1.81 -9.67
N ASN A 262 15.71 -0.91 -10.12
CA ASN A 262 17.17 -1.07 -10.05
C ASN A 262 17.82 -0.25 -8.94
N LEU A 263 17.25 0.88 -8.54
CA LEU A 263 17.87 1.86 -7.66
C LEU A 263 16.87 2.39 -6.61
N ARG A 264 17.34 2.59 -5.38
CA ARG A 264 16.53 3.26 -4.35
C ARG A 264 16.41 4.76 -4.59
N VAL A 265 15.34 5.36 -4.09
CA VAL A 265 15.07 6.79 -4.23
C VAL A 265 16.22 7.64 -3.68
N SER A 266 16.78 7.28 -2.53
CA SER A 266 17.89 8.02 -1.92
C SER A 266 19.18 8.00 -2.77
N TYR A 267 19.42 6.91 -3.52
CA TYR A 267 20.55 6.84 -4.46
C TYR A 267 20.34 7.81 -5.63
N VAL A 268 19.15 7.78 -6.24
CA VAL A 268 18.78 8.71 -7.34
C VAL A 268 18.90 10.15 -6.88
N ALA A 269 18.33 10.47 -5.71
CA ALA A 269 18.44 11.81 -5.12
C ALA A 269 19.90 12.25 -4.95
N ARG A 270 20.77 11.38 -4.41
CA ARG A 270 22.18 11.73 -4.15
C ARG A 270 23.01 11.78 -5.42
N GLN A 271 22.97 10.70 -6.23
CA GLN A 271 23.93 10.55 -7.32
C GLN A 271 23.49 11.24 -8.61
N PHE A 272 22.17 11.36 -8.83
CA PHE A 272 21.65 11.87 -10.09
C PHE A 272 21.08 13.30 -9.99
N MET A 273 20.68 13.74 -8.81
CA MET A 273 20.09 15.07 -8.63
C MET A 273 20.97 16.01 -7.80
N ALA A 274 21.46 15.57 -6.64
CA ALA A 274 22.27 16.43 -5.79
C ALA A 274 23.71 16.58 -6.31
N ARG A 275 24.31 15.52 -6.79
CA ARG A 275 25.70 15.50 -7.24
C ARG A 275 25.97 16.48 -8.40
N PRO A 276 25.17 16.55 -9.47
CA PRO A 276 25.35 17.57 -10.51
C PRO A 276 25.10 19.00 -10.02
N ASN A 277 24.42 19.17 -8.87
CA ASN A 277 24.01 20.46 -8.29
C ASN A 277 24.80 20.77 -6.99
N GLY A 278 26.10 20.53 -6.98
CA GLY A 278 27.01 20.88 -5.88
C GLY A 278 27.11 19.84 -4.77
N ASN A 279 26.37 18.73 -4.82
CA ASN A 279 26.48 17.57 -3.92
C ASN A 279 26.36 17.91 -2.42
N SER A 280 25.70 19.01 -2.07
CA SER A 280 25.48 19.44 -0.68
C SER A 280 24.37 18.60 -0.01
N THR A 281 24.28 18.71 1.32
CA THR A 281 23.15 18.14 2.07
C THR A 281 21.83 18.82 1.69
N THR A 282 21.84 20.12 1.45
CA THR A 282 20.67 20.87 0.97
C THR A 282 20.21 20.33 -0.37
N ALA A 283 21.11 20.23 -1.37
CA ALA A 283 20.77 19.68 -2.69
C ALA A 283 20.21 18.23 -2.61
N TYR A 284 20.72 17.44 -1.67
CA TYR A 284 20.16 16.09 -1.42
C TYR A 284 18.75 16.13 -0.83
N ASN A 285 18.54 16.98 0.17
CA ASN A 285 17.20 17.11 0.80
C ASN A 285 16.18 17.65 -0.20
N ASP A 286 16.56 18.62 -1.02
CA ASP A 286 15.72 19.17 -2.09
C ASP A 286 15.38 18.09 -3.13
N ALA A 287 16.34 17.27 -3.52
CA ALA A 287 16.13 16.14 -4.41
C ALA A 287 15.20 15.07 -3.80
N MET A 288 15.38 14.73 -2.52
CA MET A 288 14.48 13.81 -1.81
C MET A 288 13.05 14.34 -1.75
N ASN A 289 12.87 15.64 -1.45
CA ASN A 289 11.56 16.28 -1.39
C ASN A 289 10.91 16.40 -2.79
N ALA A 290 11.71 16.55 -3.84
CA ALA A 290 11.21 16.52 -5.21
C ALA A 290 10.72 15.13 -5.62
N LEU A 291 11.44 14.08 -5.25
CA LEU A 291 11.15 12.69 -5.64
C LEU A 291 10.02 12.07 -4.82
N ARG A 292 9.87 12.45 -3.55
CA ARG A 292 8.91 11.84 -2.64
C ARG A 292 8.24 12.86 -1.72
N SER A 293 7.04 12.52 -1.29
CA SER A 293 6.31 13.19 -0.22
C SER A 293 6.10 12.25 0.96
N ARG A 294 5.77 12.82 2.12
CA ARG A 294 5.53 12.08 3.35
C ARG A 294 4.22 12.51 3.97
N THR A 295 3.35 11.57 4.29
CA THR A 295 2.13 11.80 5.07
C THR A 295 2.46 11.60 6.54
N PRO A 296 2.34 12.65 7.38
CA PRO A 296 2.61 12.52 8.83
C PRO A 296 1.66 11.56 9.53
N ILE A 297 2.13 10.93 10.61
CA ILE A 297 1.34 10.01 11.45
C ILE A 297 0.02 10.65 11.90
N GLN A 298 0.05 11.91 12.36
CA GLN A 298 -1.15 12.63 12.82
C GLN A 298 -2.20 12.81 11.71
N THR A 299 -1.75 12.97 10.47
CA THR A 299 -2.66 13.01 9.32
C THR A 299 -3.28 11.64 9.06
N MET A 300 -2.50 10.56 9.16
CA MET A 300 -3.00 9.19 9.00
C MET A 300 -3.96 8.80 10.13
N ASP A 301 -3.66 9.21 11.38
CA ASP A 301 -4.57 9.06 12.52
C ASP A 301 -5.90 9.77 12.24
N SER A 302 -5.87 11.01 11.79
CA SER A 302 -7.07 11.78 11.44
C SER A 302 -7.87 11.13 10.30
N GLN A 303 -7.20 10.61 9.28
CA GLN A 303 -7.81 9.87 8.17
C GLN A 303 -8.50 8.60 8.66
N LEU A 304 -7.88 7.85 9.56
CA LEU A 304 -8.49 6.68 10.18
C LEU A 304 -9.78 7.06 10.91
N GLN A 305 -9.73 8.09 11.77
CA GLN A 305 -10.90 8.51 12.54
C GLN A 305 -12.03 9.06 11.65
N GLN A 306 -11.71 9.68 10.50
CA GLN A 306 -12.72 10.08 9.51
C GLN A 306 -13.47 8.86 8.96
N VAL A 307 -12.76 7.81 8.54
CA VAL A 307 -13.40 6.58 8.04
C VAL A 307 -14.21 5.90 9.13
N CYS A 308 -13.70 5.82 10.37
CA CYS A 308 -14.41 5.23 11.50
C CYS A 308 -15.68 6.01 11.82
N GLY A 309 -15.63 7.36 11.82
CA GLY A 309 -16.79 8.22 12.03
C GLY A 309 -17.86 8.03 10.96
N GLU A 310 -17.49 7.98 9.69
CA GLU A 310 -18.42 7.70 8.60
C GLU A 310 -19.04 6.28 8.70
N ALA A 311 -18.28 5.29 9.15
CA ALA A 311 -18.77 3.94 9.40
C ALA A 311 -19.81 3.93 10.54
N HIS A 312 -19.55 4.63 11.65
CA HIS A 312 -20.50 4.79 12.76
C HIS A 312 -21.79 5.49 12.31
N ASN A 313 -21.69 6.55 11.49
CA ASN A 313 -22.84 7.26 10.92
C ASN A 313 -23.73 6.36 10.05
N ARG A 314 -23.19 5.23 9.56
CA ARG A 314 -23.91 4.23 8.76
C ARG A 314 -24.27 2.98 9.55
N ASN A 315 -24.15 3.01 10.89
CA ASN A 315 -24.43 1.88 11.78
C ASN A 315 -23.60 0.63 11.46
N VAL A 316 -22.37 0.80 10.99
CA VAL A 316 -21.42 -0.33 10.84
C VAL A 316 -20.83 -0.64 12.21
N LEU A 317 -20.91 -1.90 12.61
CA LEU A 317 -20.33 -2.34 13.87
C LEU A 317 -18.84 -2.58 13.73
N ILE A 318 -18.03 -1.85 14.51
CA ILE A 318 -16.56 -1.94 14.49
C ILE A 318 -16.09 -2.56 15.79
N TYR A 319 -15.44 -3.73 15.70
CA TYR A 319 -14.62 -4.30 16.76
C TYR A 319 -13.17 -3.89 16.55
N GLY A 320 -12.54 -3.37 17.58
CA GLY A 320 -11.13 -3.01 17.60
C GLY A 320 -10.30 -4.02 18.38
N ILE A 321 -9.22 -4.53 17.81
CA ILE A 321 -8.23 -5.36 18.52
C ILE A 321 -6.87 -4.70 18.40
N ALA A 322 -6.35 -4.20 19.52
CA ALA A 322 -4.97 -3.77 19.66
C ALA A 322 -4.16 -4.93 20.25
N PHE A 323 -3.36 -5.60 19.44
CA PHE A 323 -2.59 -6.77 19.84
C PHE A 323 -1.14 -6.37 20.09
N GLU A 324 -0.73 -6.29 21.36
CA GLU A 324 0.64 -5.87 21.75
C GLU A 324 1.06 -4.51 21.17
N ALA A 325 0.08 -3.71 20.74
CA ALA A 325 0.30 -2.46 20.04
C ALA A 325 0.88 -1.34 20.94
N PRO A 326 1.68 -0.41 20.40
CA PRO A 326 2.11 0.81 21.08
C PRO A 326 0.94 1.68 21.52
N ILE A 327 1.20 2.65 22.40
CA ILE A 327 0.15 3.50 22.99
C ILE A 327 -0.67 4.21 21.90
N ASN A 328 -0.03 4.78 20.89
CA ASN A 328 -0.77 5.48 19.82
C ASN A 328 -1.67 4.50 19.05
N GLY A 329 -1.15 3.34 18.64
CA GLY A 329 -1.95 2.32 17.96
C GLY A 329 -3.16 1.88 18.79
N ARG A 330 -2.98 1.62 20.10
CA ARG A 330 -4.08 1.30 21.02
C ARG A 330 -5.14 2.39 21.05
N THR A 331 -4.72 3.65 21.19
CA THR A 331 -5.62 4.81 21.22
C THR A 331 -6.43 4.93 19.95
N GLN A 332 -5.79 4.76 18.78
CA GLN A 332 -6.46 4.86 17.49
C GLN A 332 -7.50 3.75 17.29
N ILE A 333 -7.18 2.51 17.68
CA ILE A 333 -8.11 1.38 17.61
C ILE A 333 -9.29 1.53 18.59
N GLU A 334 -9.01 1.99 19.82
CA GLU A 334 -10.04 2.23 20.83
C GLU A 334 -11.06 3.29 20.36
N GLN A 335 -10.57 4.41 19.81
CA GLN A 335 -11.43 5.48 19.29
C GLN A 335 -12.24 5.06 18.06
N CYS A 336 -11.74 4.11 17.27
CA CYS A 336 -12.44 3.57 16.10
C CYS A 336 -13.50 2.51 16.47
N ALA A 337 -13.37 1.85 17.61
CA ALA A 337 -14.34 0.83 18.05
C ALA A 337 -15.72 1.43 18.32
N SER A 338 -16.79 0.69 18.03
CA SER A 338 -18.19 1.18 18.19
C SER A 338 -18.57 1.53 19.64
N SER A 339 -17.92 0.93 20.61
CA SER A 339 -18.03 1.25 22.03
C SER A 339 -16.89 0.60 22.82
N PRO A 340 -16.68 0.95 24.11
CA PRO A 340 -15.67 0.27 24.94
C PRO A 340 -15.86 -1.25 25.02
N ALA A 341 -17.08 -1.76 24.90
CA ALA A 341 -17.36 -3.21 24.86
C ALA A 341 -16.92 -3.89 23.55
N HIS A 342 -16.62 -3.13 22.51
CA HIS A 342 -16.13 -3.62 21.22
C HIS A 342 -14.63 -3.42 21.05
N TYR A 343 -13.92 -2.96 22.08
CA TYR A 343 -12.48 -2.78 22.08
C TYR A 343 -11.78 -3.85 22.92
N PHE A 344 -10.71 -4.42 22.38
CA PHE A 344 -9.88 -5.44 23.02
C PHE A 344 -8.42 -5.03 22.96
N ASN A 345 -7.80 -4.79 24.11
CA ASN A 345 -6.35 -4.66 24.25
C ASN A 345 -5.80 -6.02 24.66
N ALA A 346 -5.26 -6.78 23.70
CA ALA A 346 -4.91 -8.18 23.87
C ALA A 346 -3.39 -8.40 23.86
N GLN A 347 -2.92 -9.34 24.68
CA GLN A 347 -1.53 -9.77 24.73
C GLN A 347 -1.45 -11.29 24.59
N GLY A 348 -0.42 -11.79 23.90
CA GLY A 348 -0.17 -13.23 23.77
C GLY A 348 -1.43 -14.02 23.39
N LEU A 349 -1.83 -14.99 24.20
CA LEU A 349 -2.99 -15.85 23.94
C LEU A 349 -4.36 -15.18 24.16
N GLU A 350 -4.41 -13.98 24.74
CA GLU A 350 -5.68 -13.24 24.94
C GLU A 350 -6.37 -12.89 23.63
N ILE A 351 -5.63 -12.80 22.52
CA ILE A 351 -6.17 -12.62 21.18
C ILE A 351 -7.25 -13.67 20.82
N ARG A 352 -7.07 -14.92 21.31
CA ARG A 352 -8.07 -15.98 21.11
C ARG A 352 -9.37 -15.68 21.87
N THR A 353 -9.25 -15.10 23.06
CA THR A 353 -10.41 -14.71 23.87
C THR A 353 -11.15 -13.56 23.23
N ALA A 354 -10.44 -12.54 22.69
CA ALA A 354 -11.02 -11.43 21.94
C ALA A 354 -11.84 -11.97 20.74
N PHE A 355 -11.27 -12.82 19.90
CA PHE A 355 -11.99 -13.37 18.74
C PHE A 355 -13.19 -14.24 19.14
N ARG A 356 -13.10 -15.00 20.25
CA ARG A 356 -14.24 -15.78 20.76
C ARG A 356 -15.35 -14.87 21.25
N ALA A 357 -15.02 -13.81 22.00
CA ALA A 357 -16.00 -12.82 22.47
C ALA A 357 -16.72 -12.16 21.29
N ILE A 358 -15.98 -11.72 20.25
CA ILE A 358 -16.53 -11.15 19.02
C ILE A 358 -17.48 -12.15 18.34
N ALA A 359 -17.05 -13.40 18.16
CA ALA A 359 -17.88 -14.41 17.52
C ALA A 359 -19.18 -14.69 18.32
N THR A 360 -19.10 -14.72 19.65
CA THR A 360 -20.27 -14.89 20.53
C THR A 360 -21.21 -13.69 20.40
N ASN A 361 -20.70 -12.46 20.45
CA ASN A 361 -21.49 -11.25 20.30
C ASN A 361 -22.23 -11.20 18.96
N ILE A 362 -21.52 -11.49 17.85
CA ILE A 362 -22.12 -11.55 16.51
C ILE A 362 -23.23 -12.59 16.44
N THR A 363 -23.07 -13.76 17.07
CA THR A 363 -24.08 -14.80 17.10
C THR A 363 -25.30 -14.40 17.90
N GLN A 364 -25.11 -13.71 19.04
CA GLN A 364 -26.22 -13.21 19.87
C GLN A 364 -27.01 -12.11 19.16
N LEU A 365 -26.36 -11.20 18.46
CA LEU A 365 -27.03 -10.15 17.67
C LEU A 365 -27.94 -10.71 16.57
N LYS A 366 -27.62 -11.89 16.02
CA LYS A 366 -28.47 -12.59 15.05
C LYS A 366 -29.74 -13.18 15.67
N LEU A 367 -29.75 -13.46 16.97
CA LEU A 367 -30.92 -14.06 17.65
C LEU A 367 -31.91 -13.02 18.16
N THR A 368 -31.56 -11.74 18.14
CA THR A 368 -32.36 -10.62 18.64
C THR A 368 -32.99 -9.78 17.53
N GLN A 369 -32.70 -10.08 16.27
CA GLN A 369 -33.33 -9.52 15.08
C GLN A 369 -34.34 -10.52 14.48
#